data_e4cac9e0ff52b7f095cc7c76516526cc
#
_entry.id   e4cac9e0ff52b7f095cc7c76516526cc
#
_cell.length_a   1.000
_cell.length_b   1.000
_cell.length_c   1.000
_cell.angle_alpha   90.00
_cell.angle_beta   90.00
_cell.angle_gamma   90.00
#
_symmetry.space_group_name_H-M   'P 1'
#
loop_
_entity.id
_entity.type
_entity.pdbx_description
1 polymer ?
#
loop_
_entity_poly.entity_id
_entity_poly.type
_entity_poly.pdbx_seq_one_letter_code
_entity_poly.pdbx_strand_id
1 'polypeptide(L)'
;MDYLFCGDVAQRLGITTRRVQQMCKQGDFQGAKKDRGLWRIPENAISEDLSEKKKPLPIGVSDFKAATTSYYYVDKTLLIRDFLDTKPMVSLFTRPRRFGKTMNMDMLRVFFEKTAEDTSIYFRDKQIWQCGDFYTQHQGQYPVIFLTFKDVKCLTWEETYQKIRILISLEFMRHSELETSQTLTTYEKEQYHRFASDKVTEVDCQMGLQLLSLLLHKHFGKECVIIIDEYDTPIQQGHNYNFYSEIVNFMRNFFSGGLKDNSHLAFGFLTGILRVAKESIFSDMNNLKTNSILDESYSEYFGFTKEEVQDMLCYYGKEEKYQEICDWYDGYRFGNTEIFNPWSVINYIADKCFPKAFWQSTGSNEIIGEIIASATPETTENLYKLLCGEKITTYIDTSVIYPEIQSNPYSIYSFLLVAGYLKVAATYPQNDGNFMCDVAIPNKEIIFVYEKEVLNRTNQNNTSISINQAIFSRDAKMLQFLLEDFMLKSISSMDGANEGFYHGMMLGLCAILGNRYRIRSNRESGLGRFDIQLMPLANDIPGFLFEFKYTKDARENLESLADKALQQIDDKKYDTELRNAGVKSIIKIGIAFRGKN
;
A
#
# COMPACT_ATOMS: atom_id res chain seq x y z
N MET A 1 0.03 -29.24 -47.04
CA MET A 1 -0.14 -28.22 -45.98
C MET A 1 0.16 -28.91 -44.67
N ASP A 2 1.18 -28.44 -44.02
CA ASP A 2 1.53 -28.95 -42.70
C ASP A 2 0.62 -28.31 -41.65
N TYR A 3 0.15 -29.14 -40.73
CA TYR A 3 -0.73 -28.71 -39.65
C TYR A 3 -0.02 -28.87 -38.31
N LEU A 4 -0.13 -27.84 -37.48
CA LEU A 4 0.40 -27.82 -36.13
C LEU A 4 -0.73 -28.05 -35.09
N PHE A 5 -0.38 -28.60 -33.92
CA PHE A 5 -1.29 -28.71 -32.80
C PHE A 5 -1.24 -27.48 -31.92
N CYS A 6 -2.25 -27.29 -31.09
CA CYS A 6 -2.32 -26.12 -30.20
C CYS A 6 -1.09 -25.92 -29.30
N GLY A 7 -0.41 -27.03 -28.91
CA GLY A 7 0.83 -26.94 -28.11
C GLY A 7 1.99 -26.33 -28.90
N ASP A 8 2.17 -26.74 -30.15
CA ASP A 8 3.25 -26.27 -31.03
C ASP A 8 3.04 -24.79 -31.38
N VAL A 9 1.78 -24.43 -31.67
CA VAL A 9 1.39 -23.04 -31.96
C VAL A 9 1.55 -22.14 -30.73
N ALA A 10 1.20 -22.63 -29.55
CA ALA A 10 1.37 -21.93 -28.28
C ALA A 10 2.85 -21.63 -28.01
N GLN A 11 3.75 -22.60 -28.25
CA GLN A 11 5.18 -22.40 -28.10
C GLN A 11 5.72 -21.39 -29.12
N ARG A 12 5.25 -21.46 -30.39
CA ARG A 12 5.71 -20.60 -31.47
C ARG A 12 5.24 -19.14 -31.32
N LEU A 13 4.02 -18.94 -30.79
CA LEU A 13 3.43 -17.61 -30.55
C LEU A 13 3.73 -17.05 -29.15
N GLY A 14 4.36 -17.82 -28.24
CA GLY A 14 4.64 -17.41 -26.87
C GLY A 14 3.37 -17.20 -26.02
N ILE A 15 2.30 -17.98 -26.29
CA ILE A 15 1.01 -17.91 -25.58
C ILE A 15 0.61 -19.29 -25.03
N THR A 16 -0.38 -19.34 -24.13
CA THR A 16 -0.83 -20.62 -23.56
C THR A 16 -1.62 -21.46 -24.56
N THR A 17 -1.54 -22.79 -24.45
CA THR A 17 -2.33 -23.74 -25.26
C THR A 17 -3.83 -23.48 -25.16
N ARG A 18 -4.31 -23.04 -23.99
CA ARG A 18 -5.71 -22.66 -23.75
C ARG A 18 -6.10 -21.45 -24.59
N ARG A 19 -5.23 -20.45 -24.73
CA ARG A 19 -5.46 -19.26 -25.56
C ARG A 19 -5.53 -19.64 -27.03
N VAL A 20 -4.63 -20.49 -27.53
CA VAL A 20 -4.68 -21.02 -28.92
C VAL A 20 -6.00 -21.74 -29.19
N GLN A 21 -6.48 -22.56 -28.24
CA GLN A 21 -7.78 -23.23 -28.36
C GLN A 21 -8.95 -22.23 -28.44
N GLN A 22 -8.89 -21.14 -27.71
CA GLN A 22 -9.88 -20.08 -27.75
C GLN A 22 -9.85 -19.36 -29.11
N MET A 23 -8.67 -18.99 -29.61
CA MET A 23 -8.48 -18.38 -30.94
C MET A 23 -9.01 -19.30 -32.05
N CYS A 24 -8.78 -20.60 -31.96
CA CYS A 24 -9.38 -21.56 -32.88
C CYS A 24 -10.91 -21.55 -32.86
N LYS A 25 -11.52 -21.39 -31.66
CA LYS A 25 -13.00 -21.29 -31.52
C LYS A 25 -13.55 -19.98 -32.08
N GLN A 26 -12.77 -18.91 -32.00
CA GLN A 26 -13.10 -17.57 -32.48
C GLN A 26 -12.88 -17.41 -34.01
N GLY A 27 -12.18 -18.40 -34.64
CA GLY A 27 -11.95 -18.37 -36.08
C GLY A 27 -10.72 -17.57 -36.49
N ASP A 28 -9.85 -17.19 -35.55
CA ASP A 28 -8.66 -16.35 -35.78
C ASP A 28 -7.61 -17.02 -36.67
N PHE A 29 -7.59 -18.37 -36.71
CA PHE A 29 -6.73 -19.13 -37.59
C PHE A 29 -7.51 -19.61 -38.81
N GLN A 30 -7.26 -18.98 -39.96
CA GLN A 30 -7.92 -19.32 -41.20
C GLN A 30 -7.61 -20.78 -41.63
N GLY A 31 -8.65 -21.59 -41.75
CA GLY A 31 -8.51 -23.01 -42.10
C GLY A 31 -8.22 -23.95 -40.90
N ALA A 32 -8.25 -23.48 -39.69
CA ALA A 32 -8.16 -24.35 -38.52
C ALA A 32 -9.41 -25.26 -38.44
N LYS A 33 -9.21 -26.52 -38.16
CA LYS A 33 -10.29 -27.53 -38.03
C LYS A 33 -10.07 -28.46 -36.86
N LYS A 34 -11.17 -28.92 -36.27
CA LYS A 34 -11.13 -29.88 -35.17
C LYS A 34 -11.22 -31.30 -35.71
N ASP A 35 -10.21 -32.10 -35.48
CA ASP A 35 -10.14 -33.52 -35.89
C ASP A 35 -9.91 -34.39 -34.66
N ARG A 36 -10.80 -35.38 -34.41
CA ARG A 36 -10.77 -36.30 -33.25
C ARG A 36 -10.59 -35.59 -31.90
N GLY A 37 -11.25 -34.43 -31.75
CA GLY A 37 -11.18 -33.68 -30.50
C GLY A 37 -10.02 -32.67 -30.40
N LEU A 38 -9.03 -32.75 -31.28
CA LEU A 38 -7.85 -31.89 -31.29
C LEU A 38 -7.94 -30.83 -32.42
N TRP A 39 -7.49 -29.61 -32.15
CA TRP A 39 -7.37 -28.58 -33.18
C TRP A 39 -6.13 -28.83 -34.04
N ARG A 40 -6.32 -28.72 -35.35
CA ARG A 40 -5.26 -28.71 -36.37
C ARG A 40 -5.27 -27.34 -37.05
N ILE A 41 -4.16 -26.64 -36.94
CA ILE A 41 -3.97 -25.29 -37.42
C ILE A 41 -2.99 -25.32 -38.57
N PRO A 42 -3.36 -24.82 -39.79
CA PRO A 42 -2.43 -24.78 -40.91
C PRO A 42 -1.23 -23.90 -40.56
N GLU A 43 -0.01 -24.34 -40.89
CA GLU A 43 1.20 -23.58 -40.57
C GLU A 43 1.22 -22.17 -41.21
N ASN A 44 0.67 -22.05 -42.42
CA ASN A 44 0.52 -20.76 -43.11
C ASN A 44 -0.56 -19.84 -42.53
N ALA A 45 -1.38 -20.30 -41.60
CA ALA A 45 -2.34 -19.47 -40.86
C ALA A 45 -1.70 -18.81 -39.63
N ILE A 46 -0.44 -19.19 -39.32
CA ILE A 46 0.35 -18.63 -38.24
C ILE A 46 1.25 -17.56 -38.86
N SER A 47 0.74 -16.36 -39.08
CA SER A 47 1.58 -15.23 -39.45
C SER A 47 2.25 -14.64 -38.22
N GLU A 48 3.49 -14.15 -38.34
CA GLU A 48 4.18 -13.42 -37.26
C GLU A 48 3.41 -12.17 -36.83
N ASP A 49 2.50 -11.67 -37.66
CA ASP A 49 1.56 -10.58 -37.38
C ASP A 49 0.42 -10.98 -36.42
N LEU A 50 0.21 -12.26 -36.11
CA LEU A 50 -0.71 -12.76 -35.08
C LEU A 50 -0.12 -12.72 -33.65
N SER A 51 1.10 -12.25 -33.46
CA SER A 51 1.53 -11.79 -32.15
C SER A 51 0.66 -10.55 -31.80
N GLU A 52 -0.50 -10.79 -31.18
CA GLU A 52 -1.34 -9.70 -30.63
C GLU A 52 -0.41 -8.75 -29.90
N LYS A 53 -0.38 -7.49 -30.31
CA LYS A 53 0.35 -6.44 -29.61
C LYS A 53 -0.09 -6.52 -28.14
N LYS A 54 0.82 -6.93 -27.26
CA LYS A 54 0.51 -7.14 -25.84
C LYS A 54 -0.20 -5.92 -25.28
N LYS A 55 -1.34 -6.12 -24.61
CA LYS A 55 -2.05 -5.00 -24.00
C LYS A 55 -1.13 -4.27 -23.02
N PRO A 56 -1.12 -2.94 -23.00
CA PRO A 56 -0.34 -2.17 -22.05
C PRO A 56 -0.82 -2.41 -20.61
N LEU A 57 0.05 -2.14 -19.64
CA LEU A 57 -0.30 -2.19 -18.22
C LEU A 57 -1.11 -0.96 -17.81
N PRO A 58 -2.09 -1.08 -16.89
CA PRO A 58 -3.01 0.01 -16.51
C PRO A 58 -2.40 0.98 -15.50
N ILE A 59 -1.26 1.62 -15.86
CA ILE A 59 -0.58 2.57 -14.96
C ILE A 59 -1.42 3.84 -14.85
N GLY A 60 -1.85 4.16 -13.61
CA GLY A 60 -2.67 5.34 -13.34
C GLY A 60 -4.12 5.26 -13.82
N VAL A 61 -4.55 4.11 -14.35
CA VAL A 61 -5.93 3.86 -14.78
C VAL A 61 -6.76 3.44 -13.57
N SER A 62 -7.87 4.12 -13.33
CA SER A 62 -8.85 3.81 -12.29
C SER A 62 -10.26 3.57 -12.84
N ASP A 63 -10.47 3.79 -14.12
CA ASP A 63 -11.71 3.50 -14.85
C ASP A 63 -11.75 2.02 -15.24
N PHE A 64 -12.72 1.28 -14.74
CA PHE A 64 -12.87 -0.16 -14.98
C PHE A 64 -13.16 -0.49 -16.44
N LYS A 65 -13.98 0.31 -17.13
CA LYS A 65 -14.30 0.11 -18.54
C LYS A 65 -13.04 0.21 -19.41
N ALA A 66 -12.24 1.26 -19.18
CA ALA A 66 -10.96 1.43 -19.89
C ALA A 66 -9.98 0.31 -19.53
N ALA A 67 -9.87 -0.05 -18.25
CA ALA A 67 -8.95 -1.10 -17.79
C ALA A 67 -9.23 -2.45 -18.47
N THR A 68 -10.49 -2.85 -18.56
CA THR A 68 -10.88 -4.16 -19.14
C THR A 68 -10.78 -4.20 -20.66
N THR A 69 -11.02 -3.08 -21.34
CA THR A 69 -11.02 -3.02 -22.80
C THR A 69 -9.62 -2.83 -23.38
N SER A 70 -8.84 -1.89 -22.82
CA SER A 70 -7.62 -1.38 -23.45
C SER A 70 -6.33 -1.85 -22.79
N TYR A 71 -6.40 -2.43 -21.58
CA TYR A 71 -5.22 -2.77 -20.79
C TYR A 71 -5.24 -4.25 -20.35
N TYR A 72 -4.08 -4.72 -19.86
CA TYR A 72 -4.00 -6.01 -19.17
C TYR A 72 -4.68 -5.87 -17.80
N TYR A 73 -5.85 -6.45 -17.66
CA TYR A 73 -6.65 -6.39 -16.43
C TYR A 73 -6.59 -7.73 -15.69
N VAL A 74 -6.25 -7.69 -14.41
CA VAL A 74 -6.34 -8.84 -13.50
C VAL A 74 -7.77 -8.91 -12.96
N ASP A 75 -8.46 -10.01 -13.23
CA ASP A 75 -9.88 -10.16 -12.93
C ASP A 75 -10.16 -10.29 -11.42
N LYS A 76 -10.81 -9.30 -10.85
CA LYS A 76 -11.25 -9.24 -9.44
C LYS A 76 -12.78 -9.29 -9.29
N THR A 77 -13.48 -9.66 -10.35
CA THR A 77 -14.96 -9.60 -10.36
C THR A 77 -15.64 -10.59 -9.41
N LEU A 78 -14.94 -11.62 -8.91
CA LEU A 78 -15.45 -12.50 -7.86
C LEU A 78 -15.69 -11.79 -6.51
N LEU A 79 -15.15 -10.60 -6.30
CA LEU A 79 -15.54 -9.73 -5.18
C LEU A 79 -17.05 -9.51 -5.14
N ILE A 80 -17.69 -9.38 -6.31
CA ILE A 80 -19.15 -9.21 -6.45
C ILE A 80 -19.89 -10.45 -5.95
N ARG A 81 -19.40 -11.66 -6.30
CA ARG A 81 -19.95 -12.93 -5.84
C ARG A 81 -19.92 -13.02 -4.32
N ASP A 82 -18.74 -12.87 -3.74
CA ASP A 82 -18.53 -13.03 -2.30
C ASP A 82 -19.30 -11.98 -1.48
N PHE A 83 -19.48 -10.78 -2.07
CA PHE A 83 -20.37 -9.78 -1.49
C PHE A 83 -21.82 -10.21 -1.53
N LEU A 84 -22.33 -10.67 -2.67
CA LEU A 84 -23.73 -11.08 -2.83
C LEU A 84 -24.08 -12.32 -2.00
N ASP A 85 -23.13 -13.21 -1.75
CA ASP A 85 -23.29 -14.38 -0.88
C ASP A 85 -23.53 -14.00 0.59
N THR A 86 -22.84 -12.98 1.08
CA THR A 86 -22.95 -12.52 2.48
C THR A 86 -23.89 -11.33 2.66
N LYS A 87 -24.01 -10.50 1.65
CA LYS A 87 -24.88 -9.34 1.48
C LYS A 87 -25.00 -8.43 2.72
N PRO A 88 -23.90 -7.96 3.30
CA PRO A 88 -23.96 -7.02 4.42
C PRO A 88 -24.55 -5.68 3.95
N MET A 89 -25.26 -4.99 4.85
CA MET A 89 -25.91 -3.72 4.51
C MET A 89 -24.88 -2.66 4.10
N VAL A 90 -23.78 -2.54 4.86
CA VAL A 90 -22.67 -1.62 4.55
C VAL A 90 -21.35 -2.35 4.75
N SER A 91 -20.49 -2.33 3.74
CA SER A 91 -19.14 -2.90 3.77
C SER A 91 -18.09 -1.80 3.77
N LEU A 92 -17.21 -1.81 4.78
CA LEU A 92 -16.02 -0.97 4.81
C LEU A 92 -14.78 -1.82 4.51
N PHE A 93 -14.03 -1.47 3.48
CA PHE A 93 -12.77 -2.09 3.13
C PHE A 93 -11.61 -1.17 3.52
N THR A 94 -10.85 -1.55 4.56
CA THR A 94 -9.62 -0.84 4.92
C THR A 94 -8.41 -1.56 4.35
N ARG A 95 -7.73 -0.91 3.42
CA ARG A 95 -6.54 -1.44 2.72
C ARG A 95 -5.50 -0.34 2.56
N PRO A 96 -4.21 -0.67 2.54
CA PRO A 96 -3.16 0.31 2.28
C PRO A 96 -3.35 1.05 0.96
N ARG A 97 -2.61 2.12 0.77
CA ARG A 97 -2.61 2.85 -0.51
C ARG A 97 -2.08 1.97 -1.65
N ARG A 98 -2.62 2.17 -2.88
CA ARG A 98 -2.16 1.48 -4.11
C ARG A 98 -2.50 -0.02 -4.21
N PHE A 99 -3.44 -0.52 -3.40
CA PHE A 99 -3.94 -1.90 -3.45
C PHE A 99 -5.24 -2.07 -4.27
N GLY A 100 -5.51 -1.19 -5.23
CA GLY A 100 -6.62 -1.36 -6.18
C GLY A 100 -8.01 -0.96 -5.64
N LYS A 101 -8.11 -0.24 -4.51
CA LYS A 101 -9.41 0.18 -3.93
C LYS A 101 -10.31 0.89 -4.93
N THR A 102 -9.85 1.99 -5.52
CA THR A 102 -10.63 2.79 -6.47
C THR A 102 -11.08 2.00 -7.70
N MET A 103 -10.20 1.12 -8.24
CA MET A 103 -10.55 0.25 -9.36
C MET A 103 -11.69 -0.72 -9.01
N ASN A 104 -11.65 -1.31 -7.80
CA ASN A 104 -12.71 -2.20 -7.35
C ASN A 104 -14.02 -1.44 -7.08
N MET A 105 -13.96 -0.22 -6.55
CA MET A 105 -15.16 0.61 -6.37
C MET A 105 -15.79 1.00 -7.71
N ASP A 106 -14.97 1.35 -8.69
CA ASP A 106 -15.48 1.64 -10.04
C ASP A 106 -16.02 0.39 -10.73
N MET A 107 -15.40 -0.77 -10.54
CA MET A 107 -15.95 -2.07 -10.98
C MET A 107 -17.33 -2.34 -10.40
N LEU A 108 -17.51 -2.14 -9.08
CA LEU A 108 -18.82 -2.31 -8.43
C LEU A 108 -19.84 -1.30 -8.98
N ARG A 109 -19.44 -0.04 -9.18
CA ARG A 109 -20.30 0.97 -9.81
C ARG A 109 -20.75 0.51 -11.19
N VAL A 110 -19.84 0.16 -12.10
CA VAL A 110 -20.14 -0.28 -13.47
C VAL A 110 -21.00 -1.55 -13.49
N PHE A 111 -20.83 -2.44 -12.49
CA PHE A 111 -21.65 -3.65 -12.40
C PHE A 111 -23.08 -3.37 -11.97
N PHE A 112 -23.26 -2.60 -10.89
CA PHE A 112 -24.60 -2.41 -10.32
C PHE A 112 -25.42 -1.32 -11.03
N GLU A 113 -24.75 -0.29 -11.58
CA GLU A 113 -25.40 0.92 -12.05
C GLU A 113 -26.30 0.69 -13.25
N LYS A 114 -27.56 1.11 -13.10
CA LYS A 114 -28.55 1.15 -14.17
C LYS A 114 -28.27 2.36 -15.07
N THR A 115 -27.85 2.10 -16.28
CA THR A 115 -27.56 3.12 -17.30
C THR A 115 -28.24 2.79 -18.63
N ALA A 116 -28.23 3.73 -19.58
CA ALA A 116 -28.70 3.48 -20.95
C ALA A 116 -27.72 2.59 -21.75
N GLU A 117 -26.45 2.52 -21.32
CA GLU A 117 -25.41 1.68 -21.93
C GLU A 117 -25.53 0.24 -21.42
N ASP A 118 -25.36 -0.76 -22.30
CA ASP A 118 -25.21 -2.16 -21.90
C ASP A 118 -23.81 -2.39 -21.31
N THR A 119 -23.67 -2.18 -19.98
CA THR A 119 -22.40 -2.38 -19.28
C THR A 119 -22.08 -3.86 -19.04
N SER A 120 -22.97 -4.79 -19.36
CA SER A 120 -22.71 -6.24 -19.25
C SER A 120 -21.55 -6.69 -20.14
N ILE A 121 -21.27 -5.98 -21.22
CA ILE A 121 -20.18 -6.28 -22.16
C ILE A 121 -18.81 -6.31 -21.47
N TYR A 122 -18.61 -5.55 -20.40
CA TYR A 122 -17.36 -5.50 -19.64
C TYR A 122 -17.17 -6.70 -18.67
N PHE A 123 -18.25 -7.50 -18.47
CA PHE A 123 -18.26 -8.61 -17.52
C PHE A 123 -18.44 -9.98 -18.16
N ARG A 124 -18.93 -10.07 -19.41
CA ARG A 124 -19.26 -11.35 -20.08
C ARG A 124 -18.08 -12.31 -20.22
N ASP A 125 -16.85 -11.81 -20.29
CA ASP A 125 -15.61 -12.58 -20.35
C ASP A 125 -14.95 -12.78 -18.97
N LYS A 126 -15.53 -12.23 -17.90
CA LYS A 126 -15.00 -12.26 -16.54
C LYS A 126 -15.58 -13.42 -15.71
N GLN A 127 -14.89 -13.73 -14.61
CA GLN A 127 -15.24 -14.86 -13.74
C GLN A 127 -16.65 -14.74 -13.15
N ILE A 128 -17.09 -13.52 -12.80
CA ILE A 128 -18.44 -13.29 -12.25
C ILE A 128 -19.55 -13.79 -13.19
N TRP A 129 -19.34 -13.68 -14.52
CA TRP A 129 -20.34 -14.11 -15.47
C TRP A 129 -20.48 -15.64 -15.53
N GLN A 130 -19.44 -16.37 -15.13
CA GLN A 130 -19.43 -17.82 -15.06
C GLN A 130 -20.08 -18.36 -13.78
N CYS A 131 -20.37 -17.49 -12.81
CA CYS A 131 -20.99 -17.87 -11.53
C CYS A 131 -22.51 -18.15 -11.65
N GLY A 132 -23.14 -17.73 -12.75
CA GLY A 132 -24.55 -18.02 -13.06
C GLY A 132 -25.50 -16.87 -12.78
N ASP A 133 -26.79 -17.12 -13.12
CA ASP A 133 -27.83 -16.10 -13.18
C ASP A 133 -28.14 -15.44 -11.83
N PHE A 134 -27.95 -16.14 -10.72
CA PHE A 134 -28.14 -15.59 -9.39
C PHE A 134 -27.33 -14.29 -9.17
N TYR A 135 -26.14 -14.21 -9.74
CA TYR A 135 -25.28 -13.04 -9.62
C TYR A 135 -25.50 -12.05 -10.77
N THR A 136 -25.58 -12.54 -12.00
CA THR A 136 -25.68 -11.69 -13.19
C THR A 136 -27.01 -10.92 -13.28
N GLN A 137 -28.08 -11.40 -12.64
CA GLN A 137 -29.36 -10.65 -12.54
C GLN A 137 -29.25 -9.32 -11.80
N HIS A 138 -28.19 -9.11 -11.01
CA HIS A 138 -27.94 -7.84 -10.31
C HIS A 138 -27.26 -6.78 -11.20
N GLN A 139 -26.72 -7.20 -12.36
CA GLN A 139 -25.98 -6.32 -13.25
C GLN A 139 -26.91 -5.27 -13.88
N GLY A 140 -26.55 -3.99 -13.74
CA GLY A 140 -27.30 -2.88 -14.32
C GLY A 140 -28.69 -2.64 -13.70
N GLN A 141 -28.92 -3.04 -12.44
CA GLN A 141 -30.26 -3.03 -11.85
C GLN A 141 -30.50 -1.93 -10.80
N TYR A 142 -29.46 -1.22 -10.37
CA TYR A 142 -29.58 -0.30 -9.24
C TYR A 142 -29.23 1.13 -9.63
N PRO A 143 -29.91 2.16 -9.10
CA PRO A 143 -29.34 3.49 -9.09
C PRO A 143 -28.10 3.49 -8.16
N VAL A 144 -27.02 4.14 -8.58
CA VAL A 144 -25.74 4.15 -7.84
C VAL A 144 -25.35 5.57 -7.53
N ILE A 145 -25.10 5.88 -6.26
CA ILE A 145 -24.45 7.11 -5.81
C ILE A 145 -22.96 6.81 -5.64
N PHE A 146 -22.09 7.56 -6.34
CA PHE A 146 -20.66 7.34 -6.34
C PHE A 146 -19.89 8.61 -5.96
N LEU A 147 -19.23 8.61 -4.81
CA LEU A 147 -18.40 9.72 -4.35
C LEU A 147 -16.97 9.26 -4.11
N THR A 148 -15.99 10.06 -4.53
CA THR A 148 -14.59 9.85 -4.17
C THR A 148 -14.02 11.11 -3.53
N PHE A 149 -13.42 10.95 -2.34
CA PHE A 149 -12.80 12.04 -1.60
C PHE A 149 -11.28 12.14 -1.83
N LYS A 150 -10.72 11.39 -2.78
CA LYS A 150 -9.26 11.30 -3.05
C LYS A 150 -8.57 12.66 -3.24
N ASP A 151 -9.29 13.64 -3.80
CA ASP A 151 -8.77 14.97 -4.12
C ASP A 151 -9.19 16.04 -3.09
N VAL A 152 -9.88 15.66 -2.02
CA VAL A 152 -10.25 16.57 -0.93
C VAL A 152 -9.06 16.70 0.02
N LYS A 153 -8.05 17.45 -0.44
CA LYS A 153 -6.78 17.71 0.26
C LYS A 153 -6.60 19.22 0.38
N CYS A 154 -7.19 19.79 1.41
CA CYS A 154 -7.19 21.23 1.65
C CYS A 154 -6.52 21.55 2.98
N LEU A 155 -6.15 22.82 3.17
CA LEU A 155 -5.43 23.29 4.35
C LEU A 155 -6.38 23.85 5.42
N THR A 156 -7.64 24.15 5.04
CA THR A 156 -8.64 24.73 5.94
C THR A 156 -9.96 23.96 5.86
N TRP A 157 -10.79 24.11 6.91
CA TRP A 157 -12.14 23.55 6.91
C TRP A 157 -13.01 24.15 5.80
N GLU A 158 -12.95 25.47 5.60
CA GLU A 158 -13.73 26.18 4.60
C GLU A 158 -13.49 25.64 3.18
N GLU A 159 -12.22 25.47 2.79
CA GLU A 159 -11.86 24.91 1.48
C GLU A 159 -12.29 23.44 1.37
N THR A 160 -12.11 22.67 2.44
CA THR A 160 -12.52 21.26 2.50
C THR A 160 -14.02 21.13 2.32
N TYR A 161 -14.80 21.90 3.05
CA TYR A 161 -16.25 21.92 2.95
C TYR A 161 -16.72 22.36 1.55
N GLN A 162 -16.13 23.41 0.98
CA GLN A 162 -16.45 23.85 -0.40
C GLN A 162 -16.22 22.73 -1.41
N LYS A 163 -15.11 22.00 -1.33
CA LYS A 163 -14.86 20.86 -2.22
C LYS A 163 -15.88 19.73 -2.03
N ILE A 164 -16.21 19.38 -0.78
CA ILE A 164 -17.23 18.36 -0.49
C ILE A 164 -18.58 18.78 -1.06
N ARG A 165 -18.97 20.03 -0.87
CA ARG A 165 -20.22 20.60 -1.41
C ARG A 165 -20.28 20.50 -2.94
N ILE A 166 -19.19 20.85 -3.63
CA ILE A 166 -19.07 20.71 -5.09
C ILE A 166 -19.18 19.24 -5.52
N LEU A 167 -18.52 18.30 -4.82
CA LEU A 167 -18.62 16.86 -5.14
C LEU A 167 -20.07 16.37 -5.00
N ILE A 168 -20.78 16.76 -3.96
CA ILE A 168 -22.20 16.43 -3.77
C ILE A 168 -23.02 17.01 -4.91
N SER A 169 -22.82 18.29 -5.26
CA SER A 169 -23.53 18.95 -6.37
C SER A 169 -23.30 18.24 -7.69
N LEU A 170 -22.06 17.88 -8.01
CA LEU A 170 -21.72 17.12 -9.22
C LEU A 170 -22.41 15.74 -9.26
N GLU A 171 -22.53 15.08 -8.10
CA GLU A 171 -23.24 13.80 -8.03
C GLU A 171 -24.74 13.96 -8.26
N PHE A 172 -25.38 15.02 -7.74
CA PHE A 172 -26.75 15.36 -8.10
C PHE A 172 -26.89 15.64 -9.60
N MET A 173 -25.98 16.42 -10.19
CA MET A 173 -25.98 16.73 -11.64
C MET A 173 -25.79 15.47 -12.50
N ARG A 174 -25.02 14.48 -12.02
CA ARG A 174 -24.83 13.19 -12.70
C ARG A 174 -26.15 12.45 -12.89
N HIS A 175 -27.10 12.64 -11.99
CA HIS A 175 -28.46 12.09 -12.03
C HIS A 175 -29.47 13.07 -12.64
N SER A 176 -29.16 13.61 -13.82
CA SER A 176 -30.01 14.59 -14.52
C SER A 176 -31.38 14.05 -14.92
N GLU A 177 -31.57 12.74 -14.96
CA GLU A 177 -32.86 12.07 -15.18
C GLU A 177 -33.90 12.44 -14.13
N LEU A 178 -33.49 12.87 -12.92
CA LEU A 178 -34.39 13.31 -11.85
C LEU A 178 -35.13 14.61 -12.21
N GLU A 179 -34.54 15.46 -13.05
CA GLU A 179 -35.15 16.73 -13.49
C GLU A 179 -36.51 16.49 -14.20
N THR A 180 -36.54 15.47 -15.06
CA THR A 180 -37.73 15.14 -15.87
C THR A 180 -38.59 14.05 -15.27
N SER A 181 -38.26 13.58 -14.05
CA SER A 181 -38.98 12.49 -13.37
C SER A 181 -40.45 12.79 -13.18
N GLN A 182 -41.32 11.82 -13.51
CA GLN A 182 -42.77 11.92 -13.30
C GLN A 182 -43.21 11.44 -11.91
N THR A 183 -42.31 10.77 -11.18
CA THR A 183 -42.62 10.23 -9.84
C THR A 183 -42.28 11.19 -8.71
N LEU A 184 -41.50 12.25 -8.99
CA LEU A 184 -41.12 13.26 -8.02
C LEU A 184 -42.13 14.39 -7.95
N THR A 185 -42.42 14.84 -6.73
CA THR A 185 -43.25 16.03 -6.45
C THR A 185 -42.49 17.30 -6.85
N THR A 186 -43.21 18.43 -7.00
CA THR A 186 -42.61 19.73 -7.29
C THR A 186 -41.57 20.12 -6.22
N TYR A 187 -41.88 19.88 -4.95
CA TYR A 187 -40.95 20.17 -3.83
C TYR A 187 -39.67 19.33 -3.94
N GLU A 188 -39.75 18.06 -4.27
CA GLU A 188 -38.59 17.18 -4.43
C GLU A 188 -37.71 17.61 -5.59
N LYS A 189 -38.29 18.06 -6.70
CA LYS A 189 -37.54 18.65 -7.84
C LYS A 189 -36.87 19.97 -7.44
N GLU A 190 -37.52 20.82 -6.65
CA GLU A 190 -36.89 22.03 -6.11
C GLU A 190 -35.69 21.69 -5.23
N GLN A 191 -35.79 20.67 -4.37
CA GLN A 191 -34.64 20.21 -3.58
C GLN A 191 -33.49 19.70 -4.48
N TYR A 192 -33.80 18.86 -5.49
CA TYR A 192 -32.81 18.42 -6.48
C TYR A 192 -32.10 19.63 -7.13
N HIS A 193 -32.85 20.62 -7.62
CA HIS A 193 -32.29 21.81 -8.26
C HIS A 193 -31.42 22.65 -7.31
N ARG A 194 -31.75 22.75 -6.02
CA ARG A 194 -30.90 23.41 -5.03
C ARG A 194 -29.53 22.75 -4.94
N PHE A 195 -29.48 21.42 -4.85
CA PHE A 195 -28.24 20.68 -4.80
C PHE A 195 -27.48 20.75 -6.13
N ALA A 196 -28.12 20.50 -7.25
CA ALA A 196 -27.52 20.56 -8.58
C ALA A 196 -26.96 21.95 -8.94
N SER A 197 -27.52 23.02 -8.38
CA SER A 197 -27.04 24.41 -8.59
C SER A 197 -26.11 24.92 -7.49
N ASP A 198 -25.64 24.07 -6.60
CA ASP A 198 -24.74 24.39 -5.48
C ASP A 198 -25.29 25.49 -4.53
N LYS A 199 -26.63 25.55 -4.34
CA LYS A 199 -27.34 26.51 -3.47
C LYS A 199 -27.76 25.87 -2.15
N VAL A 200 -26.84 25.22 -1.47
CA VAL A 200 -27.08 24.43 -0.26
C VAL A 200 -26.19 24.89 0.90
N THR A 201 -26.71 24.72 2.12
CA THR A 201 -25.98 24.97 3.36
C THR A 201 -25.20 23.71 3.79
N GLU A 202 -24.36 23.85 4.82
CA GLU A 202 -23.64 22.71 5.41
C GLU A 202 -24.60 21.63 5.92
N VAL A 203 -25.68 22.03 6.58
CA VAL A 203 -26.71 21.11 7.09
C VAL A 203 -27.42 20.39 5.93
N ASP A 204 -27.73 21.10 4.85
CA ASP A 204 -28.28 20.45 3.65
C ASP A 204 -27.31 19.38 3.11
N CYS A 205 -26.02 19.69 3.01
CA CYS A 205 -24.98 18.75 2.54
C CYS A 205 -24.90 17.51 3.42
N GLN A 206 -24.99 17.64 4.75
CA GLN A 206 -25.03 16.51 5.67
C GLN A 206 -26.18 15.54 5.39
N MET A 207 -27.31 16.04 4.84
CA MET A 207 -28.47 15.24 4.44
C MET A 207 -28.44 14.81 2.96
N GLY A 208 -27.40 15.20 2.23
CA GLY A 208 -27.34 15.03 0.76
C GLY A 208 -27.47 13.58 0.29
N LEU A 209 -26.78 12.61 0.94
CA LEU A 209 -26.88 11.19 0.61
C LEU A 209 -28.28 10.64 0.81
N GLN A 210 -28.94 11.00 1.92
CA GLN A 210 -30.28 10.56 2.24
C GLN A 210 -31.28 11.10 1.22
N LEU A 211 -31.19 12.39 0.89
CA LEU A 211 -32.07 13.01 -0.08
C LEU A 211 -31.88 12.38 -1.47
N LEU A 212 -30.63 12.27 -1.95
CA LEU A 212 -30.37 11.74 -3.28
C LEU A 212 -30.86 10.28 -3.41
N SER A 213 -30.62 9.44 -2.37
CA SER A 213 -31.11 8.06 -2.38
C SER A 213 -32.64 7.96 -2.37
N LEU A 214 -33.34 8.85 -1.66
CA LEU A 214 -34.81 8.94 -1.71
C LEU A 214 -35.30 9.30 -3.11
N LEU A 215 -34.72 10.32 -3.74
CA LEU A 215 -35.13 10.79 -5.07
C LEU A 215 -34.92 9.69 -6.13
N LEU A 216 -33.76 9.03 -6.09
CA LEU A 216 -33.41 7.95 -7.00
C LEU A 216 -34.30 6.73 -6.79
N HIS A 217 -34.55 6.33 -5.53
CA HIS A 217 -35.45 5.22 -5.22
C HIS A 217 -36.87 5.48 -5.76
N LYS A 218 -37.40 6.70 -5.59
CA LYS A 218 -38.71 7.05 -6.17
C LYS A 218 -38.72 7.05 -7.68
N HIS A 219 -37.64 7.51 -8.32
CA HIS A 219 -37.55 7.57 -9.77
C HIS A 219 -37.45 6.18 -10.41
N PHE A 220 -36.54 5.33 -9.88
CA PHE A 220 -36.26 4.01 -10.45
C PHE A 220 -37.11 2.88 -9.89
N GLY A 221 -37.81 3.08 -8.77
CA GLY A 221 -38.59 2.05 -8.06
C GLY A 221 -37.68 0.97 -7.43
N LYS A 222 -36.39 1.30 -7.17
CA LYS A 222 -35.36 0.39 -6.67
C LYS A 222 -34.46 1.13 -5.70
N GLU A 223 -34.12 0.48 -4.57
CA GLU A 223 -33.17 1.05 -3.60
C GLU A 223 -31.79 1.30 -4.24
N CYS A 224 -31.05 2.26 -3.68
CA CYS A 224 -29.78 2.71 -4.19
C CYS A 224 -28.60 1.89 -3.66
N VAL A 225 -27.56 1.77 -4.46
CA VAL A 225 -26.21 1.41 -3.99
C VAL A 225 -25.44 2.70 -3.75
N ILE A 226 -24.81 2.83 -2.58
CA ILE A 226 -23.96 3.99 -2.23
C ILE A 226 -22.50 3.52 -2.16
N ILE A 227 -21.63 4.12 -2.97
CA ILE A 227 -20.21 3.80 -3.03
C ILE A 227 -19.41 5.05 -2.68
N ILE A 228 -18.54 4.96 -1.66
CA ILE A 228 -17.71 6.07 -1.19
C ILE A 228 -16.26 5.62 -1.14
N ASP A 229 -15.43 6.21 -2.00
CA ASP A 229 -14.01 5.90 -2.12
C ASP A 229 -13.17 6.93 -1.36
N GLU A 230 -12.12 6.43 -0.66
CA GLU A 230 -11.17 7.22 0.15
C GLU A 230 -11.84 8.18 1.15
N TYR A 231 -12.82 7.67 1.90
CA TYR A 231 -13.63 8.45 2.85
C TYR A 231 -12.80 9.14 3.94
N ASP A 232 -11.64 8.59 4.29
CA ASP A 232 -10.75 9.04 5.35
C ASP A 232 -9.74 10.12 4.91
N THR A 233 -9.63 10.40 3.60
CA THR A 233 -8.72 11.43 3.08
C THR A 233 -8.97 12.81 3.66
N PRO A 234 -10.21 13.37 3.70
CA PRO A 234 -10.45 14.68 4.32
C PRO A 234 -10.27 14.66 5.84
N ILE A 235 -10.48 13.51 6.50
CA ILE A 235 -10.27 13.35 7.94
C ILE A 235 -8.78 13.42 8.27
N GLN A 236 -7.92 12.78 7.44
CA GLN A 236 -6.47 12.91 7.55
C GLN A 236 -6.03 14.37 7.41
N GLN A 237 -6.58 15.11 6.45
CA GLN A 237 -6.26 16.53 6.28
C GLN A 237 -6.69 17.36 7.50
N GLY A 238 -7.87 17.06 8.05
CA GLY A 238 -8.33 17.71 9.29
C GLY A 238 -7.37 17.52 10.45
N HIS A 239 -6.79 16.33 10.59
CA HIS A 239 -5.77 16.07 11.60
C HIS A 239 -4.48 16.86 11.34
N ASN A 240 -3.98 16.85 10.11
CA ASN A 240 -2.73 17.50 9.74
C ASN A 240 -2.79 19.04 9.85
N TYR A 241 -3.98 19.63 9.65
CA TYR A 241 -4.17 21.08 9.57
C TYR A 241 -5.14 21.66 10.60
N ASN A 242 -5.38 20.93 11.71
CA ASN A 242 -6.11 21.38 12.89
C ASN A 242 -7.60 21.76 12.68
N PHE A 243 -8.30 21.06 11.77
CA PHE A 243 -9.77 21.14 11.64
C PHE A 243 -10.44 19.76 11.78
N TYR A 244 -9.83 18.91 12.62
CA TYR A 244 -10.26 17.52 12.80
C TYR A 244 -11.68 17.39 13.35
N SER A 245 -12.04 18.24 14.32
CA SER A 245 -13.36 18.20 14.95
C SER A 245 -14.48 18.53 13.96
N GLU A 246 -14.26 19.50 13.10
CA GLU A 246 -15.21 19.99 12.10
C GLU A 246 -15.48 18.89 11.06
N ILE A 247 -14.42 18.32 10.49
CA ILE A 247 -14.57 17.28 9.47
C ILE A 247 -15.18 15.99 10.03
N VAL A 248 -14.80 15.57 11.25
CA VAL A 248 -15.38 14.39 11.90
C VAL A 248 -16.88 14.58 12.16
N ASN A 249 -17.29 15.77 12.66
CA ASN A 249 -18.71 16.09 12.90
C ASN A 249 -19.51 16.09 11.59
N PHE A 250 -18.97 16.69 10.53
CA PHE A 250 -19.60 16.70 9.21
C PHE A 250 -19.78 15.27 8.68
N MET A 251 -18.71 14.47 8.64
CA MET A 251 -18.73 13.12 8.09
C MET A 251 -19.63 12.18 8.88
N ARG A 252 -19.71 12.33 10.21
CA ARG A 252 -20.63 11.57 11.05
C ARG A 252 -22.08 11.76 10.60
N ASN A 253 -22.53 13.01 10.45
CA ASN A 253 -23.89 13.32 10.05
C ASN A 253 -24.16 12.89 8.61
N PHE A 254 -23.21 13.11 7.71
CA PHE A 254 -23.30 12.76 6.30
C PHE A 254 -23.46 11.24 6.08
N PHE A 255 -22.65 10.44 6.76
CA PHE A 255 -22.74 8.96 6.66
C PHE A 255 -23.93 8.41 7.42
N SER A 256 -24.25 8.96 8.58
CA SER A 256 -25.45 8.53 9.32
C SER A 256 -26.71 8.70 8.49
N GLY A 257 -26.91 9.84 7.84
CA GLY A 257 -28.07 10.09 6.99
C GLY A 257 -28.17 9.13 5.78
N GLY A 258 -27.03 8.83 5.17
CA GLY A 258 -27.00 8.01 3.95
C GLY A 258 -26.99 6.49 4.20
N LEU A 259 -26.36 6.04 5.27
CA LEU A 259 -26.01 4.62 5.46
C LEU A 259 -26.69 3.96 6.67
N LYS A 260 -27.10 4.76 7.69
CA LYS A 260 -27.80 4.24 8.86
C LYS A 260 -29.30 4.35 8.69
N ASP A 261 -30.02 3.27 8.93
CA ASP A 261 -31.50 3.24 8.94
C ASP A 261 -32.15 3.90 7.70
N ASN A 262 -31.44 3.94 6.57
CA ASN A 262 -31.92 4.50 5.32
C ASN A 262 -32.72 3.47 4.54
N SER A 263 -34.04 3.62 4.50
CA SER A 263 -34.97 2.72 3.78
C SER A 263 -34.81 2.76 2.25
N HIS A 264 -33.97 3.64 1.72
CA HIS A 264 -33.68 3.79 0.30
C HIS A 264 -32.33 3.17 -0.09
N LEU A 265 -31.61 2.57 0.87
CA LEU A 265 -30.31 1.93 0.68
C LEU A 265 -30.47 0.43 0.43
N ALA A 266 -30.02 -0.05 -0.73
CA ALA A 266 -29.86 -1.47 -1.00
C ALA A 266 -28.59 -2.01 -0.29
N PHE A 267 -27.45 -1.40 -0.56
CA PHE A 267 -26.16 -1.64 0.12
C PHE A 267 -25.20 -0.48 -0.04
N GLY A 268 -24.23 -0.40 0.89
CA GLY A 268 -23.16 0.60 0.88
C GLY A 268 -21.77 -0.03 0.80
N PHE A 269 -20.87 0.64 0.08
CA PHE A 269 -19.46 0.30 0.02
C PHE A 269 -18.61 1.53 0.36
N LEU A 270 -17.69 1.36 1.31
CA LEU A 270 -16.73 2.40 1.68
C LEU A 270 -15.32 1.87 1.57
N THR A 271 -14.39 2.71 1.15
CA THR A 271 -12.97 2.40 1.21
C THR A 271 -12.16 3.50 1.88
N GLY A 272 -11.12 3.08 2.62
CA GLY A 272 -10.16 3.94 3.26
C GLY A 272 -8.89 3.19 3.65
N ILE A 273 -8.00 3.86 4.37
CA ILE A 273 -6.82 3.25 5.00
C ILE A 273 -7.17 2.88 6.44
N LEU A 274 -7.75 3.81 7.19
CA LEU A 274 -8.12 3.64 8.59
C LEU A 274 -9.62 3.35 8.74
N ARG A 275 -9.97 2.67 9.82
CA ARG A 275 -11.38 2.46 10.19
C ARG A 275 -12.04 3.73 10.75
N VAL A 276 -11.30 4.64 11.37
CA VAL A 276 -11.77 5.86 12.07
C VAL A 276 -12.99 5.60 12.99
N ALA A 277 -13.04 4.42 13.62
CA ALA A 277 -14.21 3.97 14.36
C ALA A 277 -14.37 4.62 15.74
N LYS A 278 -13.25 4.93 16.40
CA LYS A 278 -13.24 5.53 17.75
C LYS A 278 -13.74 6.98 17.77
N GLU A 279 -13.73 7.65 16.62
CA GLU A 279 -14.19 9.04 16.45
C GLU A 279 -15.71 9.18 16.34
N SER A 280 -16.47 8.15 16.71
CA SER A 280 -17.94 8.11 16.63
C SER A 280 -18.53 8.30 15.21
N ILE A 281 -17.72 8.36 14.15
CA ILE A 281 -18.23 8.45 12.77
C ILE A 281 -19.12 7.25 12.44
N PHE A 282 -18.72 6.06 12.91
CA PHE A 282 -19.46 4.82 12.72
C PHE A 282 -19.96 4.20 14.04
N SER A 283 -19.84 4.88 15.19
CA SER A 283 -20.19 4.32 16.51
C SER A 283 -21.66 3.94 16.62
N ASP A 284 -22.52 4.66 15.90
CA ASP A 284 -23.94 4.43 15.89
C ASP A 284 -24.39 3.51 14.73
N MET A 285 -23.48 3.05 13.87
CA MET A 285 -23.80 2.20 12.71
C MET A 285 -23.59 0.72 13.06
N ASN A 286 -24.65 0.08 13.52
CA ASN A 286 -24.69 -1.37 13.80
C ASN A 286 -24.76 -2.25 12.54
N ASN A 287 -25.00 -1.65 11.38
CA ASN A 287 -25.10 -2.31 10.08
C ASN A 287 -23.81 -2.28 9.25
N LEU A 288 -22.70 -1.80 9.81
CA LEU A 288 -21.39 -1.71 9.17
C LEU A 288 -20.56 -2.97 9.40
N LYS A 289 -20.20 -3.70 8.34
CA LYS A 289 -19.22 -4.77 8.37
C LYS A 289 -17.85 -4.22 7.91
N THR A 290 -16.89 -4.17 8.83
CA THR A 290 -15.51 -3.82 8.51
C THR A 290 -14.75 -5.05 8.01
N ASN A 291 -13.94 -4.86 6.97
CA ASN A 291 -13.06 -5.87 6.39
C ASN A 291 -11.64 -5.27 6.36
N SER A 292 -10.86 -5.58 7.39
CA SER A 292 -9.48 -5.09 7.58
C SER A 292 -8.46 -6.00 6.89
N ILE A 293 -7.18 -5.63 7.00
CA ILE A 293 -6.07 -6.46 6.51
C ILE A 293 -5.86 -7.74 7.34
N LEU A 294 -6.43 -7.83 8.55
CA LEU A 294 -6.35 -9.04 9.39
C LEU A 294 -7.46 -10.05 9.08
N ASP A 295 -8.50 -9.64 8.34
CA ASP A 295 -9.64 -10.48 8.01
C ASP A 295 -9.36 -11.32 6.75
N GLU A 296 -9.82 -12.58 6.74
CA GLU A 296 -9.70 -13.46 5.58
C GLU A 296 -10.65 -13.07 4.44
N SER A 297 -11.81 -12.52 4.79
CA SER A 297 -12.81 -12.09 3.81
C SER A 297 -12.24 -11.02 2.88
N TYR A 298 -12.41 -11.23 1.57
CA TYR A 298 -11.97 -10.31 0.51
C TYR A 298 -10.46 -10.05 0.45
N SER A 299 -9.64 -10.94 1.01
CA SER A 299 -8.18 -10.80 1.04
C SER A 299 -7.55 -10.78 -0.35
N GLU A 300 -8.08 -11.53 -1.31
CA GLU A 300 -7.54 -11.73 -2.66
C GLU A 300 -7.89 -10.60 -3.65
N TYR A 301 -8.90 -9.77 -3.33
CA TYR A 301 -9.41 -8.78 -4.29
C TYR A 301 -8.66 -7.45 -4.25
N PHE A 302 -7.92 -7.19 -3.18
CA PHE A 302 -7.16 -5.96 -3.02
C PHE A 302 -5.66 -6.27 -3.07
N GLY A 303 -5.07 -6.13 -4.26
CA GLY A 303 -3.69 -6.51 -4.55
C GLY A 303 -3.61 -7.65 -5.56
N PHE A 304 -2.40 -8.18 -5.80
CA PHE A 304 -2.20 -9.33 -6.67
C PHE A 304 -1.74 -10.55 -5.87
N THR A 305 -2.31 -11.71 -6.18
CA THR A 305 -1.83 -13.00 -5.64
C THR A 305 -0.57 -13.44 -6.37
N LYS A 306 0.09 -14.49 -5.87
CA LYS A 306 1.27 -15.08 -6.50
C LYS A 306 0.96 -15.58 -7.91
N GLU A 307 -0.16 -16.26 -8.07
CA GLU A 307 -0.61 -16.84 -9.34
C GLU A 307 -0.86 -15.73 -10.36
N GLU A 308 -1.51 -14.65 -9.97
CA GLU A 308 -1.79 -13.51 -10.84
C GLU A 308 -0.51 -12.79 -11.30
N VAL A 309 0.50 -12.68 -10.41
CA VAL A 309 1.81 -12.12 -10.78
C VAL A 309 2.54 -13.04 -11.74
N GLN A 310 2.51 -14.36 -11.51
CA GLN A 310 3.10 -15.35 -12.42
C GLN A 310 2.44 -15.32 -13.81
N ASP A 311 1.10 -15.27 -13.86
CA ASP A 311 0.35 -15.17 -15.11
C ASP A 311 0.69 -13.86 -15.86
N MET A 312 0.84 -12.76 -15.13
CA MET A 312 1.24 -11.47 -15.71
C MET A 312 2.67 -11.54 -16.28
N LEU A 313 3.62 -12.10 -15.55
CA LEU A 313 4.99 -12.27 -16.03
C LEU A 313 5.04 -13.17 -17.26
N CYS A 314 4.29 -14.27 -17.27
CA CYS A 314 4.14 -15.16 -18.41
C CYS A 314 3.56 -14.41 -19.62
N TYR A 315 2.49 -13.64 -19.44
CA TYR A 315 1.91 -12.82 -20.51
C TYR A 315 2.91 -11.86 -21.14
N TYR A 316 3.81 -11.27 -20.34
CA TYR A 316 4.83 -10.33 -20.84
C TYR A 316 6.14 -11.03 -21.25
N GLY A 317 6.31 -12.36 -21.06
CA GLY A 317 7.53 -13.13 -21.35
C GLY A 317 8.67 -12.71 -20.43
N LYS A 318 8.41 -12.67 -19.13
CA LYS A 318 9.33 -12.25 -18.05
C LYS A 318 9.33 -13.21 -16.87
N GLU A 319 9.07 -14.49 -17.10
CA GLU A 319 8.96 -15.53 -16.05
C GLU A 319 10.24 -15.62 -15.21
N GLU A 320 11.39 -15.38 -15.83
CA GLU A 320 12.70 -15.39 -15.17
C GLU A 320 12.85 -14.29 -14.08
N LYS A 321 11.96 -13.30 -14.10
CA LYS A 321 11.97 -12.18 -13.16
C LYS A 321 11.14 -12.43 -11.88
N TYR A 322 10.52 -13.59 -11.74
CA TYR A 322 9.63 -13.87 -10.60
C TYR A 322 10.33 -13.75 -9.25
N GLN A 323 11.56 -14.30 -9.11
CA GLN A 323 12.29 -14.21 -7.85
C GLN A 323 12.66 -12.75 -7.50
N GLU A 324 13.05 -11.96 -8.49
CA GLU A 324 13.40 -10.55 -8.28
C GLU A 324 12.19 -9.73 -7.84
N ILE A 325 11.01 -9.99 -8.43
CA ILE A 325 9.76 -9.29 -8.06
C ILE A 325 9.29 -9.69 -6.65
N CYS A 326 9.48 -10.96 -6.26
CA CYS A 326 9.23 -11.40 -4.89
C CYS A 326 10.13 -10.70 -3.88
N ASP A 327 11.43 -10.62 -4.14
CA ASP A 327 12.39 -9.97 -3.26
C ASP A 327 12.05 -8.48 -3.01
N TRP A 328 11.50 -7.80 -4.02
CA TRP A 328 11.26 -6.35 -3.97
C TRP A 328 9.85 -5.97 -3.53
N TYR A 329 8.81 -6.71 -3.93
CA TYR A 329 7.41 -6.25 -3.84
C TYR A 329 6.46 -7.23 -3.18
N ASP A 330 6.91 -8.44 -2.85
CA ASP A 330 6.14 -9.42 -2.07
C ASP A 330 6.14 -9.05 -0.57
N GLY A 331 5.39 -9.82 0.20
CA GLY A 331 5.47 -9.85 1.65
C GLY A 331 4.33 -9.15 2.35
N TYR A 332 3.36 -8.58 1.67
CA TYR A 332 2.11 -8.21 2.31
C TYR A 332 1.26 -9.45 2.60
N ARG A 333 0.48 -9.39 3.66
CA ARG A 333 -0.41 -10.48 4.02
C ARG A 333 -1.75 -9.91 4.46
N PHE A 334 -2.82 -10.30 3.76
CA PHE A 334 -4.19 -9.97 4.15
C PHE A 334 -4.89 -11.26 4.57
N GLY A 335 -5.33 -11.32 5.84
CA GLY A 335 -5.75 -12.57 6.44
C GLY A 335 -4.66 -13.64 6.31
N ASN A 336 -4.96 -14.73 5.59
CA ASN A 336 -4.01 -15.81 5.29
C ASN A 336 -3.40 -15.73 3.89
N THR A 337 -3.76 -14.76 3.07
CA THR A 337 -3.33 -14.62 1.67
C THR A 337 -2.10 -13.72 1.55
N GLU A 338 -1.06 -14.20 0.88
CA GLU A 338 0.10 -13.37 0.48
C GLU A 338 -0.27 -12.52 -0.73
N ILE A 339 0.04 -11.23 -0.65
CA ILE A 339 -0.42 -10.21 -1.61
C ILE A 339 0.74 -9.31 -2.00
N PHE A 340 0.88 -9.08 -3.31
CA PHE A 340 1.78 -8.09 -3.89
C PHE A 340 1.09 -6.73 -4.04
N ASN A 341 1.87 -5.66 -3.93
CA ASN A 341 1.38 -4.32 -4.24
C ASN A 341 1.21 -4.15 -5.76
N PRO A 342 -0.02 -3.94 -6.27
CA PRO A 342 -0.26 -3.84 -7.71
C PRO A 342 0.50 -2.70 -8.38
N TRP A 343 0.58 -1.54 -7.74
CA TRP A 343 1.28 -0.38 -8.27
C TRP A 343 2.75 -0.67 -8.54
N SER A 344 3.43 -1.29 -7.58
CA SER A 344 4.86 -1.60 -7.69
C SER A 344 5.11 -2.67 -8.74
N VAL A 345 4.28 -3.73 -8.77
CA VAL A 345 4.38 -4.82 -9.77
C VAL A 345 4.19 -4.31 -11.19
N ILE A 346 3.12 -3.55 -11.47
CA ILE A 346 2.85 -3.06 -12.84
C ILE A 346 3.90 -2.06 -13.30
N ASN A 347 4.39 -1.17 -12.42
CA ASN A 347 5.45 -0.24 -12.76
C ASN A 347 6.79 -0.94 -13.00
N TYR A 348 7.14 -1.96 -12.20
CA TYR A 348 8.34 -2.75 -12.40
C TYR A 348 8.35 -3.42 -13.80
N ILE A 349 7.25 -4.09 -14.18
CA ILE A 349 7.15 -4.74 -15.48
C ILE A 349 7.19 -3.70 -16.62
N ALA A 350 6.49 -2.57 -16.45
CA ALA A 350 6.48 -1.49 -17.45
C ALA A 350 7.86 -0.81 -17.62
N ASP A 351 8.63 -0.70 -16.54
CA ASP A 351 10.00 -0.13 -16.55
C ASP A 351 11.06 -1.22 -16.88
N LYS A 352 10.71 -2.12 -17.78
CA LYS A 352 11.59 -3.19 -18.30
C LYS A 352 12.20 -4.06 -17.19
N CYS A 353 11.45 -4.30 -16.13
CA CYS A 353 11.88 -5.05 -14.95
C CYS A 353 13.12 -4.46 -14.27
N PHE A 354 13.20 -3.14 -14.19
CA PHE A 354 14.22 -2.47 -13.40
C PHE A 354 13.68 -2.17 -11.99
N PRO A 355 14.23 -2.77 -10.92
CA PRO A 355 13.67 -2.63 -9.57
C PRO A 355 13.93 -1.23 -8.99
N LYS A 356 12.87 -0.61 -8.47
CA LYS A 356 12.84 0.70 -7.83
C LYS A 356 11.80 0.73 -6.71
N ALA A 357 11.92 1.69 -5.80
CA ALA A 357 10.88 1.98 -4.82
C ALA A 357 9.74 2.83 -5.46
N PHE A 358 8.89 2.19 -6.26
CA PHE A 358 7.80 2.86 -6.98
C PHE A 358 6.73 3.42 -6.04
N TRP A 359 6.51 2.78 -4.90
CA TRP A 359 5.53 3.19 -3.91
C TRP A 359 5.88 4.52 -3.24
N GLN A 360 7.16 4.82 -3.08
CA GLN A 360 7.69 6.04 -2.47
C GLN A 360 7.21 7.32 -3.18
N SER A 361 7.07 7.29 -4.51
CA SER A 361 6.72 8.46 -5.34
C SER A 361 5.25 8.85 -5.26
N THR A 362 4.40 8.15 -4.50
CA THR A 362 2.96 8.17 -4.69
C THR A 362 2.14 8.78 -3.55
N GLY A 363 2.76 9.17 -2.45
CA GLY A 363 2.05 9.74 -1.32
C GLY A 363 2.96 10.53 -0.38
N SER A 364 2.37 11.30 0.50
CA SER A 364 3.10 11.94 1.58
C SER A 364 3.56 10.85 2.56
N ASN A 365 4.86 10.53 2.54
CA ASN A 365 5.50 9.74 3.58
C ASN A 365 5.74 10.59 4.85
N GLU A 366 5.18 11.79 4.88
CA GLU A 366 5.25 12.74 6.00
C GLU A 366 4.95 12.07 7.34
N ILE A 367 4.01 11.13 7.33
CA ILE A 367 3.58 10.44 8.54
C ILE A 367 4.66 9.54 9.15
N ILE A 368 5.48 8.83 8.33
CA ILE A 368 6.65 8.11 8.86
C ILE A 368 7.62 9.10 9.47
N GLY A 369 7.82 10.19 8.75
CA GLY A 369 8.63 11.27 9.21
C GLY A 369 8.17 11.82 10.57
N GLU A 370 6.88 12.05 10.78
CA GLU A 370 6.30 12.51 12.04
C GLU A 370 6.45 11.46 13.15
N ILE A 371 6.20 10.19 12.84
CA ILE A 371 6.41 9.06 13.76
C ILE A 371 7.87 8.99 14.22
N ILE A 372 8.82 9.08 13.30
CA ILE A 372 10.27 9.07 13.64
C ILE A 372 10.63 10.29 14.49
N ALA A 373 10.01 11.46 14.25
CA ALA A 373 10.28 12.67 15.04
C ALA A 373 9.74 12.62 16.47
N SER A 374 8.61 11.94 16.67
CA SER A 374 7.93 11.80 17.96
C SER A 374 8.23 10.47 18.66
N ALA A 375 9.09 9.61 18.05
CA ALA A 375 9.39 8.29 18.56
C ALA A 375 10.10 8.34 19.92
N THR A 376 9.63 7.52 20.86
CA THR A 376 10.34 7.26 22.12
C THR A 376 11.64 6.47 21.85
N PRO A 377 12.60 6.43 22.78
CA PRO A 377 13.79 5.58 22.64
C PRO A 377 13.47 4.12 22.33
N GLU A 378 12.44 3.55 22.98
CA GLU A 378 11.98 2.19 22.74
C GLU A 378 11.41 2.02 21.33
N THR A 379 10.57 2.97 20.88
CA THR A 379 10.02 2.97 19.51
C THR A 379 11.15 3.06 18.48
N THR A 380 12.14 3.91 18.73
CA THR A 380 13.32 4.07 17.87
C THR A 380 14.11 2.76 17.78
N GLU A 381 14.39 2.11 18.90
CA GLU A 381 15.06 0.80 18.93
C GLU A 381 14.30 -0.26 18.14
N ASN A 382 12.98 -0.32 18.31
CA ASN A 382 12.13 -1.26 17.60
C ASN A 382 12.09 -0.99 16.08
N LEU A 383 12.05 0.28 15.65
CA LEU A 383 12.14 0.63 14.24
C LEU A 383 13.48 0.20 13.64
N TYR A 384 14.58 0.33 14.37
CA TYR A 384 15.89 -0.19 13.93
C TYR A 384 15.93 -1.71 13.84
N LYS A 385 15.36 -2.45 14.81
CA LYS A 385 15.22 -3.91 14.73
C LYS A 385 14.49 -4.31 13.44
N LEU A 386 13.39 -3.63 13.14
CA LEU A 386 12.64 -3.85 11.91
C LEU A 386 13.48 -3.59 10.65
N LEU A 387 14.28 -2.51 10.62
CA LEU A 387 15.19 -2.20 9.50
C LEU A 387 16.30 -3.25 9.34
N CYS A 388 16.72 -3.88 10.43
CA CYS A 388 17.66 -5.01 10.39
C CYS A 388 17.03 -6.33 9.92
N GLY A 389 15.73 -6.34 9.60
CA GLY A 389 14.99 -7.52 9.17
C GLY A 389 14.51 -8.40 10.33
N GLU A 390 14.58 -7.89 11.57
CA GLU A 390 14.03 -8.56 12.74
C GLU A 390 12.52 -8.35 12.82
N LYS A 391 11.86 -9.18 13.62
CA LYS A 391 10.44 -9.04 13.95
C LYS A 391 10.30 -8.43 15.33
N ILE A 392 9.25 -7.65 15.54
CA ILE A 392 8.84 -7.21 16.87
C ILE A 392 7.45 -7.72 17.19
N THR A 393 7.23 -8.13 18.43
CA THR A 393 5.91 -8.53 18.91
C THR A 393 5.25 -7.33 19.55
N THR A 394 4.09 -6.94 19.04
CA THR A 394 3.37 -5.75 19.50
C THR A 394 1.86 -5.94 19.45
N TYR A 395 1.16 -5.13 20.23
CA TYR A 395 -0.30 -5.06 20.20
C TYR A 395 -0.78 -4.31 18.98
N ILE A 396 -1.77 -4.87 18.26
CA ILE A 396 -2.35 -4.26 17.05
C ILE A 396 -3.84 -3.98 17.29
N ASP A 397 -4.18 -2.71 17.12
CA ASP A 397 -5.55 -2.22 17.08
C ASP A 397 -5.88 -1.71 15.68
N THR A 398 -6.70 -2.45 14.93
CA THR A 398 -7.14 -2.05 13.58
C THR A 398 -8.11 -0.87 13.59
N SER A 399 -8.55 -0.43 14.77
CA SER A 399 -9.42 0.73 14.97
C SER A 399 -8.65 2.00 15.37
N VAL A 400 -7.33 2.02 15.20
CA VAL A 400 -6.47 3.17 15.48
C VAL A 400 -6.93 4.42 14.74
N ILE A 401 -6.85 5.56 15.41
CA ILE A 401 -7.21 6.87 14.87
C ILE A 401 -6.01 7.82 14.88
N TYR A 402 -6.04 8.86 14.05
CA TYR A 402 -4.93 9.81 13.91
C TYR A 402 -4.46 10.44 15.24
N PRO A 403 -5.34 10.94 16.13
CA PRO A 403 -4.91 11.53 17.40
C PRO A 403 -4.21 10.55 18.36
N GLU A 404 -4.46 9.24 18.24
CA GLU A 404 -3.83 8.23 19.10
C GLU A 404 -2.38 7.91 18.70
N ILE A 405 -1.96 8.24 17.48
CA ILE A 405 -0.62 7.92 16.98
C ILE A 405 0.47 8.56 17.84
N GLN A 406 0.23 9.78 18.32
CA GLN A 406 1.19 10.51 19.15
C GLN A 406 1.06 10.19 20.65
N SER A 407 -0.09 9.70 21.11
CA SER A 407 -0.39 9.51 22.53
C SER A 407 -0.13 8.09 23.05
N ASN A 408 -0.10 7.09 22.17
CA ASN A 408 0.07 5.68 22.53
C ASN A 408 1.12 4.99 21.63
N PRO A 409 2.23 4.48 22.20
CA PRO A 409 3.29 3.82 21.42
C PRO A 409 2.82 2.64 20.57
N TYR A 410 1.79 1.88 21.01
CA TYR A 410 1.26 0.75 20.25
C TYR A 410 0.44 1.21 19.01
N SER A 411 -0.15 2.39 19.09
CA SER A 411 -0.90 2.98 17.96
C SER A 411 -0.01 3.28 16.77
N ILE A 412 1.28 3.56 16.99
CA ILE A 412 2.28 3.74 15.92
C ILE A 412 2.37 2.48 15.06
N TYR A 413 2.55 1.30 15.66
CA TYR A 413 2.69 0.04 14.93
C TYR A 413 1.39 -0.36 14.25
N SER A 414 0.26 -0.15 14.93
CA SER A 414 -1.07 -0.36 14.36
C SER A 414 -1.28 0.49 13.10
N PHE A 415 -0.93 1.78 13.19
CA PHE A 415 -1.00 2.69 12.05
C PHE A 415 -0.06 2.28 10.92
N LEU A 416 1.22 2.00 11.21
CA LEU A 416 2.20 1.56 10.23
C LEU A 416 1.75 0.28 9.51
N LEU A 417 1.09 -0.63 10.23
CA LEU A 417 0.56 -1.88 9.67
C LEU A 417 -0.59 -1.60 8.71
N VAL A 418 -1.64 -0.87 9.12
CA VAL A 418 -2.81 -0.61 8.26
C VAL A 418 -2.48 0.30 7.08
N ALA A 419 -1.47 1.17 7.22
CA ALA A 419 -0.97 2.01 6.14
C ALA A 419 -0.04 1.26 5.15
N GLY A 420 0.39 0.02 5.47
CA GLY A 420 1.19 -0.83 4.60
C GLY A 420 2.71 -0.68 4.74
N TYR A 421 3.17 -0.06 5.82
CA TYR A 421 4.61 0.03 6.13
C TYR A 421 5.13 -1.17 6.93
N LEU A 422 4.23 -1.94 7.52
CA LEU A 422 4.52 -3.21 8.18
C LEU A 422 3.64 -4.32 7.60
N LYS A 423 4.06 -5.56 7.83
CA LYS A 423 3.29 -6.78 7.60
C LYS A 423 3.12 -7.58 8.87
N VAL A 424 2.09 -8.40 8.93
CA VAL A 424 1.93 -9.41 9.98
C VAL A 424 2.69 -10.68 9.58
N ALA A 425 3.60 -11.12 10.45
CA ALA A 425 4.32 -12.38 10.30
C ALA A 425 3.64 -13.52 11.08
N ALA A 426 3.06 -13.21 12.25
CA ALA A 426 2.26 -14.14 13.05
C ALA A 426 1.23 -13.38 13.87
N THR A 427 0.10 -14.01 14.20
CA THR A 427 -1.00 -13.43 14.98
C THR A 427 -1.30 -14.30 16.19
N TYR A 428 -1.44 -13.68 17.35
CA TYR A 428 -1.76 -14.32 18.62
C TYR A 428 -3.03 -13.68 19.20
N PRO A 429 -4.20 -14.34 19.06
CA PRO A 429 -5.47 -13.81 19.59
C PRO A 429 -5.40 -13.61 21.12
N GLN A 430 -5.93 -12.50 21.60
CA GLN A 430 -6.05 -12.20 23.02
C GLN A 430 -7.49 -12.38 23.52
N ASN A 431 -7.64 -12.57 24.83
CA ASN A 431 -8.96 -12.79 25.44
C ASN A 431 -9.89 -11.56 25.37
N ASP A 432 -9.34 -10.39 25.09
CA ASP A 432 -10.06 -9.11 24.95
C ASP A 432 -10.55 -8.82 23.52
N GLY A 433 -10.33 -9.78 22.60
CA GLY A 433 -10.73 -9.65 21.19
C GLY A 433 -9.72 -8.87 20.32
N ASN A 434 -8.60 -8.47 20.88
CA ASN A 434 -7.50 -7.83 20.17
C ASN A 434 -6.41 -8.84 19.77
N PHE A 435 -5.35 -8.35 19.10
CA PHE A 435 -4.30 -9.21 18.58
C PHE A 435 -2.93 -8.75 19.05
N MET A 436 -2.14 -9.68 19.61
CA MET A 436 -0.69 -9.53 19.61
C MET A 436 -0.18 -10.06 18.27
N CYS A 437 0.68 -9.30 17.60
CA CYS A 437 1.22 -9.69 16.30
C CYS A 437 2.73 -9.58 16.29
N ASP A 438 3.38 -10.54 15.64
CA ASP A 438 4.74 -10.34 15.15
C ASP A 438 4.65 -9.53 13.87
N VAL A 439 5.25 -8.35 13.87
CA VAL A 439 5.28 -7.48 12.70
C VAL A 439 6.70 -7.34 12.17
N ALA A 440 6.82 -7.15 10.87
CA ALA A 440 8.08 -6.95 10.15
C ALA A 440 7.89 -5.98 8.98
N ILE A 441 8.98 -5.44 8.44
CA ILE A 441 8.92 -4.70 7.17
C ILE A 441 8.59 -5.69 6.04
N PRO A 442 7.66 -5.35 5.13
CA PRO A 442 7.19 -6.29 4.11
C PRO A 442 8.28 -6.76 3.15
N ASN A 443 9.07 -5.83 2.59
CA ASN A 443 9.96 -6.08 1.47
C ASN A 443 11.04 -5.00 1.32
N LYS A 444 11.92 -5.18 0.33
CA LYS A 444 13.01 -4.23 0.05
C LYS A 444 12.52 -2.83 -0.32
N GLU A 445 11.42 -2.72 -1.05
CA GLU A 445 10.85 -1.41 -1.42
C GLU A 445 10.55 -0.56 -0.19
N ILE A 446 9.92 -1.14 0.82
CA ILE A 446 9.55 -0.44 2.05
C ILE A 446 10.78 -0.14 2.92
N ILE A 447 11.80 -1.01 2.92
CA ILE A 447 13.09 -0.68 3.56
C ILE A 447 13.63 0.64 3.00
N PHE A 448 13.67 0.81 1.67
CA PHE A 448 14.12 2.05 1.04
C PHE A 448 13.28 3.27 1.42
N VAL A 449 11.97 3.10 1.62
CA VAL A 449 11.11 4.20 2.09
C VAL A 449 11.51 4.63 3.50
N TYR A 450 11.70 3.70 4.42
CA TYR A 450 12.17 4.02 5.78
C TYR A 450 13.56 4.66 5.76
N GLU A 451 14.51 4.09 5.03
CA GLU A 451 15.86 4.62 4.90
C GLU A 451 15.83 6.07 4.42
N LYS A 452 15.06 6.37 3.39
CA LYS A 452 14.98 7.73 2.85
C LYS A 452 14.32 8.71 3.82
N GLU A 453 13.29 8.32 4.58
CA GLU A 453 12.66 9.19 5.57
C GLU A 453 13.60 9.45 6.76
N VAL A 454 14.30 8.43 7.23
CA VAL A 454 15.38 8.60 8.23
C VAL A 454 16.45 9.56 7.70
N LEU A 455 16.87 9.38 6.43
CA LEU A 455 17.86 10.22 5.79
C LEU A 455 17.41 11.66 5.56
N ASN A 456 16.18 11.88 5.12
CA ASN A 456 15.65 13.23 4.88
C ASN A 456 15.68 14.07 6.18
N ARG A 457 15.44 13.43 7.33
CA ARG A 457 15.47 14.10 8.63
C ARG A 457 16.87 14.33 9.17
N THR A 458 17.79 13.40 8.90
CA THR A 458 19.21 13.60 9.18
C THR A 458 19.87 14.57 8.19
N ASN A 459 19.31 14.68 6.96
CA ASN A 459 19.87 15.48 5.86
C ASN A 459 19.45 16.96 5.84
N GLN A 460 18.68 17.45 6.78
CA GLN A 460 18.45 18.91 6.86
C GLN A 460 19.75 19.72 6.89
N ASN A 461 20.92 19.06 7.10
CA ASN A 461 22.24 19.66 7.11
C ASN A 461 23.33 18.95 6.27
N ASN A 462 23.00 18.10 5.30
CA ASN A 462 23.98 17.28 4.56
C ASN A 462 24.87 16.37 5.45
N THR A 463 24.51 16.19 6.72
CA THR A 463 25.37 15.57 7.74
C THR A 463 25.68 14.10 7.44
N SER A 464 24.68 13.34 6.99
CA SER A 464 24.87 11.90 6.70
C SER A 464 25.80 11.66 5.50
N ILE A 465 25.71 12.50 4.46
CA ILE A 465 26.63 12.44 3.30
C ILE A 465 28.05 12.77 3.76
N SER A 466 28.21 13.82 4.58
CA SER A 466 29.50 14.23 5.11
C SER A 466 30.10 13.17 6.04
N ILE A 467 29.29 12.52 6.90
CA ILE A 467 29.72 11.40 7.75
C ILE A 467 30.24 10.24 6.89
N ASN A 468 29.50 9.85 5.88
CA ASN A 468 29.93 8.78 4.97
C ASN A 468 31.21 9.17 4.21
N GLN A 469 31.35 10.42 3.76
CA GLN A 469 32.59 10.90 3.15
C GLN A 469 33.76 10.80 4.12
N ALA A 470 33.59 11.19 5.39
CA ALA A 470 34.62 11.07 6.42
C ALA A 470 35.02 9.60 6.65
N ILE A 471 34.06 8.67 6.67
CA ILE A 471 34.32 7.23 6.76
C ILE A 471 35.16 6.74 5.57
N PHE A 472 34.76 7.09 4.34
CA PHE A 472 35.47 6.65 3.13
C PHE A 472 36.87 7.29 2.98
N SER A 473 37.00 8.55 3.37
CA SER A 473 38.30 9.24 3.36
C SER A 473 39.23 8.84 4.52
N ARG A 474 38.72 8.03 5.47
CA ARG A 474 39.43 7.62 6.71
C ARG A 474 39.83 8.81 7.59
N ASP A 475 39.03 9.86 7.58
CA ASP A 475 39.23 11.04 8.38
C ASP A 475 38.52 10.92 9.73
N ALA A 476 39.22 10.34 10.71
CA ALA A 476 38.71 10.12 12.05
C ALA A 476 38.32 11.42 12.78
N LYS A 477 39.05 12.51 12.54
CA LYS A 477 38.77 13.81 13.20
C LYS A 477 37.51 14.45 12.63
N MET A 478 37.35 14.40 11.30
CA MET A 478 36.14 14.88 10.64
C MET A 478 34.96 14.03 11.04
N LEU A 479 35.09 12.68 11.09
CA LEU A 479 34.05 11.78 11.54
C LEU A 479 33.57 12.09 12.97
N GLN A 480 34.52 12.28 13.90
CA GLN A 480 34.23 12.68 15.26
C GLN A 480 33.46 14.00 15.32
N PHE A 481 33.96 15.04 14.67
CA PHE A 481 33.32 16.37 14.63
C PHE A 481 31.90 16.29 14.11
N LEU A 482 31.66 15.55 13.02
CA LEU A 482 30.33 15.41 12.40
C LEU A 482 29.37 14.59 13.27
N LEU A 483 29.86 13.56 13.97
CA LEU A 483 29.04 12.79 14.90
C LEU A 483 28.68 13.63 16.14
N GLU A 484 29.60 14.37 16.69
CA GLU A 484 29.36 15.29 17.83
C GLU A 484 28.33 16.37 17.45
N ASP A 485 28.48 17.03 16.29
CA ASP A 485 27.54 18.02 15.80
C ASP A 485 26.15 17.43 15.55
N PHE A 486 26.09 16.22 14.96
CA PHE A 486 24.84 15.49 14.77
C PHE A 486 24.15 15.16 16.08
N MET A 487 24.89 14.65 17.06
CA MET A 487 24.36 14.29 18.39
C MET A 487 23.85 15.52 19.15
N LEU A 488 24.57 16.62 19.10
CA LEU A 488 24.15 17.88 19.74
C LEU A 488 22.83 18.43 19.17
N LYS A 489 22.59 18.28 17.87
CA LYS A 489 21.40 18.78 17.18
C LYS A 489 20.21 17.84 17.24
N SER A 490 20.46 16.53 17.30
CA SER A 490 19.43 15.50 17.08
C SER A 490 18.99 14.77 18.35
N ILE A 491 19.78 14.80 19.44
CA ILE A 491 19.53 14.03 20.66
C ILE A 491 19.10 14.95 21.78
N SER A 492 17.96 14.68 22.41
CA SER A 492 17.52 15.36 23.62
C SER A 492 18.39 14.95 24.83
N SER A 493 18.61 15.87 25.77
CA SER A 493 19.35 15.59 27.01
C SER A 493 18.63 14.60 27.94
N MET A 494 17.36 14.27 27.66
CA MET A 494 16.57 13.29 28.42
C MET A 494 16.61 11.89 27.82
N ASP A 495 17.18 11.71 26.62
CA ASP A 495 17.28 10.40 26.00
C ASP A 495 18.30 9.59 26.78
N GLY A 496 17.83 8.55 27.47
CA GLY A 496 18.66 7.61 28.26
C GLY A 496 19.60 6.84 27.35
N ALA A 497 20.66 7.52 26.89
CA ALA A 497 21.63 6.96 25.97
C ALA A 497 22.27 5.72 26.59
N ASN A 498 22.19 4.61 25.90
CA ASN A 498 22.86 3.35 26.20
C ASN A 498 23.59 2.85 24.94
N GLU A 499 24.36 1.79 25.05
CA GLU A 499 25.12 1.23 23.94
C GLU A 499 24.21 0.88 22.73
N GLY A 500 23.01 0.31 22.96
CA GLY A 500 22.04 -0.02 21.92
C GLY A 500 21.53 1.19 21.14
N PHE A 501 21.38 2.35 21.81
CA PHE A 501 21.00 3.59 21.15
C PHE A 501 22.04 4.05 20.11
N TYR A 502 23.32 4.10 20.50
CA TYR A 502 24.40 4.52 19.59
C TYR A 502 24.61 3.52 18.47
N HIS A 503 24.49 2.23 18.77
CA HIS A 503 24.54 1.18 17.78
C HIS A 503 23.44 1.36 16.72
N GLY A 504 22.17 1.57 17.12
CA GLY A 504 21.05 1.81 16.23
C GLY A 504 21.25 3.09 15.39
N MET A 505 21.69 4.18 16.00
CA MET A 505 22.00 5.44 15.32
C MET A 505 23.05 5.24 14.21
N MET A 506 24.17 4.58 14.53
CA MET A 506 25.23 4.31 13.56
C MET A 506 24.79 3.37 12.45
N LEU A 507 23.96 2.38 12.77
CA LEU A 507 23.37 1.49 11.78
C LEU A 507 22.49 2.27 10.78
N GLY A 508 21.66 3.19 11.26
CA GLY A 508 20.87 4.10 10.42
C GLY A 508 21.72 4.98 9.51
N LEU A 509 22.83 5.53 10.03
CA LEU A 509 23.77 6.30 9.24
C LEU A 509 24.48 5.47 8.16
N CYS A 510 24.73 4.18 8.43
CA CYS A 510 25.30 3.25 7.45
C CYS A 510 24.29 2.76 6.41
N ALA A 511 22.98 2.83 6.68
CA ALA A 511 21.93 2.31 5.80
C ALA A 511 21.97 2.93 4.39
N ILE A 512 22.43 4.19 4.24
CA ILE A 512 22.67 4.85 2.95
C ILE A 512 23.57 4.03 2.01
N LEU A 513 24.44 3.23 2.59
CA LEU A 513 25.42 2.44 1.85
C LEU A 513 24.88 1.10 1.36
N GLY A 514 23.60 0.79 1.61
CA GLY A 514 22.94 -0.48 1.28
C GLY A 514 22.97 -0.83 -0.22
N ASN A 515 23.13 0.16 -1.10
CA ASN A 515 23.33 -0.05 -2.54
C ASN A 515 24.75 -0.51 -2.94
N ARG A 516 25.73 -0.35 -2.04
CA ARG A 516 27.15 -0.71 -2.24
C ARG A 516 27.64 -1.78 -1.29
N TYR A 517 26.95 -1.93 -0.15
CA TYR A 517 27.35 -2.83 0.93
C TYR A 517 26.17 -3.65 1.42
N ARG A 518 26.45 -4.90 1.76
CA ARG A 518 25.55 -5.68 2.61
C ARG A 518 25.88 -5.35 4.06
N ILE A 519 24.96 -4.66 4.73
CA ILE A 519 25.10 -4.25 6.12
C ILE A 519 24.71 -5.42 7.01
N ARG A 520 25.56 -5.71 7.99
CA ARG A 520 25.35 -6.75 9.00
C ARG A 520 25.61 -6.17 10.38
N SER A 521 24.78 -6.56 11.34
CA SER A 521 24.80 -6.04 12.69
C SER A 521 24.67 -7.18 13.67
N ASN A 522 25.38 -7.08 14.81
CA ASN A 522 25.30 -8.02 15.94
C ASN A 522 25.47 -9.50 15.56
N ARG A 523 26.35 -9.82 14.60
CA ARG A 523 26.63 -11.19 14.16
C ARG A 523 27.95 -11.72 14.69
N GLU A 524 27.99 -13.04 14.88
CA GLU A 524 29.22 -13.72 15.24
C GLU A 524 30.20 -13.77 14.06
N SER A 525 31.43 -13.38 14.31
CA SER A 525 32.56 -13.53 13.41
C SER A 525 33.86 -13.67 14.22
N GLY A 526 34.72 -14.60 13.82
CA GLY A 526 35.94 -14.89 14.58
C GLY A 526 35.63 -15.47 15.97
N LEU A 527 36.11 -14.80 17.00
CA LEU A 527 35.99 -15.21 18.41
C LEU A 527 34.92 -14.43 19.20
N GLY A 528 33.98 -13.80 18.52
CA GLY A 528 32.92 -13.03 19.20
C GLY A 528 31.93 -12.39 18.23
N ARG A 529 31.23 -11.38 18.70
CA ARG A 529 30.16 -10.68 17.99
C ARG A 529 30.60 -9.23 17.74
N PHE A 530 30.58 -8.80 16.47
CA PHE A 530 30.87 -7.41 16.07
C PHE A 530 29.59 -6.56 16.10
N ASP A 531 29.73 -5.24 16.23
CA ASP A 531 28.59 -4.32 16.21
C ASP A 531 28.06 -4.10 14.79
N ILE A 532 28.84 -3.53 13.86
CA ILE A 532 28.42 -3.31 12.47
C ILE A 532 29.53 -3.75 11.51
N GLN A 533 29.13 -4.48 10.47
CA GLN A 533 29.97 -4.87 9.34
C GLN A 533 29.34 -4.40 8.03
N LEU A 534 30.12 -3.75 7.19
CA LEU A 534 29.77 -3.44 5.81
C LEU A 534 30.53 -4.37 4.88
N MET A 535 29.86 -5.37 4.35
CA MET A 535 30.38 -6.32 3.36
C MET A 535 30.21 -5.73 1.97
N PRO A 536 31.27 -5.47 1.20
CA PRO A 536 31.16 -4.86 -0.12
C PRO A 536 30.44 -5.77 -1.11
N LEU A 537 29.61 -5.19 -1.99
CA LEU A 537 28.94 -5.89 -3.08
C LEU A 537 29.80 -5.94 -4.36
N ALA A 538 30.89 -5.14 -4.43
CA ALA A 538 31.86 -5.11 -5.51
C ALA A 538 33.26 -5.33 -4.97
N ASN A 539 34.14 -5.93 -5.79
CA ASN A 539 35.48 -6.39 -5.36
C ASN A 539 36.52 -5.25 -5.23
N ASP A 540 36.21 -4.04 -5.66
CA ASP A 540 37.09 -2.89 -5.75
C ASP A 540 36.93 -1.88 -4.60
N ILE A 541 35.96 -2.09 -3.72
CA ILE A 541 35.71 -1.22 -2.58
C ILE A 541 36.04 -1.92 -1.25
N PRO A 542 36.49 -1.15 -0.22
CA PRO A 542 36.86 -1.72 1.06
C PRO A 542 35.66 -2.22 1.85
N GLY A 543 35.87 -3.24 2.70
CA GLY A 543 34.91 -3.61 3.75
C GLY A 543 35.14 -2.77 5.00
N PHE A 544 34.12 -2.58 5.83
CA PHE A 544 34.23 -1.85 7.08
C PHE A 544 33.76 -2.69 8.26
N LEU A 545 34.43 -2.48 9.42
CA LEU A 545 34.05 -3.03 10.72
C LEU A 545 33.99 -1.89 11.74
N PHE A 546 32.88 -1.80 12.44
CA PHE A 546 32.67 -0.85 13.53
C PHE A 546 32.53 -1.61 14.84
N GLU A 547 33.13 -1.09 15.89
CA GLU A 547 32.94 -1.52 17.26
C GLU A 547 32.70 -0.30 18.13
N PHE A 548 31.72 -0.36 19.01
CA PHE A 548 31.29 0.76 19.84
C PHE A 548 31.60 0.50 21.30
N LYS A 549 31.86 1.56 22.04
CA LYS A 549 31.95 1.56 23.49
C LYS A 549 31.13 2.71 24.05
N TYR A 550 30.54 2.48 25.19
CA TYR A 550 29.77 3.49 25.89
C TYR A 550 30.18 3.61 27.33
N THR A 551 30.25 4.83 27.84
CA THR A 551 30.49 5.11 29.26
C THR A 551 29.56 6.21 29.77
N LYS A 552 29.21 6.11 31.06
CA LYS A 552 28.55 7.18 31.82
C LYS A 552 29.55 7.93 32.70
N ASP A 553 30.76 7.40 32.88
CA ASP A 553 31.78 8.03 33.74
C ASP A 553 32.43 9.20 33.02
N ALA A 554 32.21 10.40 33.55
CA ALA A 554 32.82 11.64 33.04
C ALA A 554 34.37 11.66 33.10
N ARG A 555 34.98 10.78 33.91
CA ARG A 555 36.42 10.70 34.08
C ARG A 555 37.11 9.77 33.09
N GLU A 556 36.35 8.89 32.43
CA GLU A 556 36.91 7.94 31.47
C GLU A 556 37.33 8.65 30.19
N ASN A 557 38.53 8.39 29.70
CA ASN A 557 39.01 8.98 28.46
C ASN A 557 38.39 8.29 27.25
N LEU A 558 37.61 9.04 26.45
CA LEU A 558 36.93 8.52 25.29
C LEU A 558 37.88 8.01 24.19
N GLU A 559 39.02 8.67 23.99
CA GLU A 559 40.03 8.24 23.02
C GLU A 559 40.61 6.87 23.39
N SER A 560 40.95 6.68 24.68
CA SER A 560 41.39 5.36 25.16
C SER A 560 40.29 4.29 25.08
N LEU A 561 39.03 4.68 25.18
CA LEU A 561 37.89 3.75 25.06
C LEU A 561 37.67 3.37 23.58
N ALA A 562 37.83 4.31 22.65
CA ALA A 562 37.79 4.04 21.22
C ALA A 562 38.94 3.13 20.76
N ASP A 563 40.16 3.33 21.33
CA ASP A 563 41.28 2.43 21.09
C ASP A 563 40.99 1.01 21.57
N LYS A 564 40.35 0.85 22.73
CA LYS A 564 39.90 -0.48 23.22
C LYS A 564 38.90 -1.12 22.27
N ALA A 565 37.95 -0.34 21.70
CA ALA A 565 37.04 -0.83 20.69
C ALA A 565 37.78 -1.34 19.46
N LEU A 566 38.74 -0.54 18.95
CA LEU A 566 39.53 -0.91 17.80
C LEU A 566 40.37 -2.17 18.06
N GLN A 567 40.99 -2.27 19.24
CA GLN A 567 41.77 -3.45 19.66
C GLN A 567 40.90 -4.69 19.76
N GLN A 568 39.65 -4.56 20.24
CA GLN A 568 38.71 -5.67 20.33
C GLN A 568 38.41 -6.30 18.97
N ILE A 569 38.31 -5.50 17.90
CA ILE A 569 38.15 -6.00 16.52
C ILE A 569 39.30 -6.94 16.15
N ASP A 570 40.55 -6.57 16.53
CA ASP A 570 41.74 -7.36 16.22
C ASP A 570 41.83 -8.62 17.08
N ASP A 571 41.69 -8.48 18.40
CA ASP A 571 41.77 -9.60 19.35
C ASP A 571 40.74 -10.68 19.10
N LYS A 572 39.52 -10.26 18.73
CA LYS A 572 38.39 -11.16 18.43
C LYS A 572 38.31 -11.60 16.98
N LYS A 573 39.22 -11.12 16.11
CA LYS A 573 39.30 -11.46 14.67
C LYS A 573 37.97 -11.28 13.95
N TYR A 574 37.25 -10.18 14.19
CA TYR A 574 35.97 -9.89 13.58
C TYR A 574 36.04 -9.76 12.04
N ASP A 575 37.22 -9.53 11.48
CA ASP A 575 37.47 -9.44 10.04
C ASP A 575 37.50 -10.80 9.32
N THR A 576 37.35 -11.91 10.04
CA THR A 576 37.44 -13.27 9.48
C THR A 576 36.42 -13.49 8.34
N GLU A 577 35.20 -13.05 8.51
CA GLU A 577 34.14 -13.21 7.49
C GLU A 577 34.42 -12.40 6.22
N LEU A 578 34.88 -11.14 6.37
CA LEU A 578 35.29 -10.29 5.24
C LEU A 578 36.46 -10.89 4.49
N ARG A 579 37.47 -11.42 5.20
CA ARG A 579 38.63 -12.09 4.59
C ARG A 579 38.23 -13.34 3.82
N ASN A 580 37.34 -14.17 4.40
CA ASN A 580 36.85 -15.38 3.76
C ASN A 580 36.01 -15.07 2.51
N ALA A 581 35.35 -13.92 2.47
CA ALA A 581 34.64 -13.41 1.30
C ALA A 581 35.56 -12.78 0.24
N GLY A 582 36.89 -12.78 0.44
CA GLY A 582 37.86 -12.27 -0.51
C GLY A 582 38.03 -10.75 -0.51
N VAL A 583 37.57 -10.03 0.52
CA VAL A 583 37.71 -8.58 0.64
C VAL A 583 39.19 -8.22 0.87
N LYS A 584 39.74 -7.47 -0.07
CA LYS A 584 41.19 -7.14 -0.07
C LYS A 584 41.57 -6.04 0.91
N SER A 585 40.69 -5.07 1.13
CA SER A 585 40.91 -3.93 2.03
C SER A 585 39.82 -3.88 3.08
N ILE A 586 40.19 -3.86 4.36
CA ILE A 586 39.23 -3.81 5.47
C ILE A 586 39.63 -2.59 6.33
N ILE A 587 38.64 -1.71 6.57
CA ILE A 587 38.82 -0.54 7.42
C ILE A 587 38.14 -0.83 8.76
N LYS A 588 38.88 -0.68 9.85
CA LYS A 588 38.43 -0.91 11.21
C LYS A 588 38.21 0.42 11.90
N ILE A 589 37.07 0.60 12.57
CA ILE A 589 36.68 1.87 13.20
C ILE A 589 36.18 1.56 14.62
N GLY A 590 36.88 2.10 15.62
CA GLY A 590 36.44 2.09 17.01
C GLY A 590 35.86 3.45 17.37
N ILE A 591 34.67 3.45 17.97
CA ILE A 591 33.98 4.67 18.38
C ILE A 591 33.58 4.56 19.87
N ALA A 592 33.80 5.60 20.62
CA ALA A 592 33.38 5.69 22.01
C ALA A 592 32.38 6.84 22.22
N PHE A 593 31.35 6.58 22.97
CA PHE A 593 30.25 7.53 23.24
C PHE A 593 30.11 7.79 24.75
N ARG A 594 29.76 9.05 25.10
CA ARG A 594 29.39 9.47 26.44
C ARG A 594 28.30 10.56 26.39
N GLY A 595 27.04 10.21 26.57
CA GLY A 595 25.94 11.16 26.45
C GLY A 595 25.90 11.79 25.06
N LYS A 596 26.08 13.12 24.98
CA LYS A 596 26.12 13.85 23.71
C LYS A 596 27.51 13.96 23.08
N ASN A 597 28.48 13.32 23.66
CA ASN A 597 29.89 13.33 23.19
C ASN A 597 30.34 11.97 22.68
#